data_4db585fb2ae3fc37fea9b79dbe98f58d
#
_entry.id   4db585fb2ae3fc37fea9b79dbe98f58d
#
_cell.length_a   1.000
_cell.length_b   1.000
_cell.length_c   1.000
_cell.angle_alpha   90.00
_cell.angle_beta   90.00
_cell.angle_gamma   90.00
#
_symmetry.space_group_name_H-M   'P 1'
#
loop_
_entity.id
_entity.type
_entity.pdbx_description
1 polymer ?
#
loop_
_entity_poly.entity_id
_entity_poly.type
_entity_poly.pdbx_seq_one_letter_code
_entity_poly.pdbx_strand_id
1 'polypeptide(L)'
;GSLFGGAATGSGLVNDNHVIVNDGTVTNEIYGGQSTHLTSGYGVTGNGTGKVTNNSVTINKGTVNHITGGYGTTTVEGNSVTIAGGADLLRISVDSVVHGKVKGGAIRGDDTAVRSAAKNTVTITEGDIQDTVYGVFGELFGTGSSATTHTPTVTENTVTVSGGATKDVYGAYMTGYGTNTGIGTAEKNTVTIAGTADVGGKVYGAGAAGDAALTSNTVTVTGGSAHDIYGAFTTGRGALTSNAATISNGRIRDDVIGGKSTYTGEDAGAVTKNTVTVTGGEIGGDIYGGVTYADISGAPSATTPTSGGNTVTITGGAL
;
A
#
# COMPACT_ATOMS: atom_id res chain seq x y z
N GLY A 1 -6.30 -19.54 16.50
CA GLY A 1 -7.08 -18.37 16.92
C GLY A 1 -6.39 -17.08 16.48
N SER A 2 -7.01 -15.94 16.76
CA SER A 2 -6.43 -14.61 16.53
C SER A 2 -5.77 -14.07 17.80
N LEU A 3 -4.78 -13.17 17.62
CA LEU A 3 -4.09 -12.46 18.69
C LEU A 3 -4.39 -10.96 18.58
N PHE A 4 -4.67 -10.32 19.72
CA PHE A 4 -4.89 -8.88 19.80
C PHE A 4 -4.00 -8.30 20.91
N GLY A 5 -3.17 -7.31 20.60
CA GLY A 5 -2.48 -6.51 21.61
C GLY A 5 -3.47 -5.63 22.36
N GLY A 6 -4.34 -4.96 21.63
CA GLY A 6 -5.46 -4.18 22.19
C GLY A 6 -6.64 -4.14 21.25
N ALA A 7 -7.85 -4.09 21.79
CA ALA A 7 -9.07 -3.98 21.02
C ALA A 7 -10.09 -3.06 21.70
N ALA A 8 -10.79 -2.27 20.92
CA ALA A 8 -11.89 -1.42 21.39
C ALA A 8 -13.07 -1.47 20.42
N THR A 9 -14.27 -1.22 20.94
CA THR A 9 -15.48 -1.01 20.14
C THR A 9 -15.95 0.45 20.30
N GLY A 10 -16.44 1.05 19.22
CA GLY A 10 -16.92 2.42 19.23
C GLY A 10 -15.81 3.46 19.15
N SER A 11 -15.83 4.49 20.00
CA SER A 11 -14.90 5.63 19.95
C SER A 11 -13.65 5.48 20.82
N GLY A 12 -13.35 4.27 21.29
CA GLY A 12 -12.21 4.01 22.17
C GLY A 12 -10.86 4.25 21.49
N LEU A 13 -9.89 4.72 22.28
CA LEU A 13 -8.49 4.79 21.87
C LEU A 13 -7.81 3.43 22.08
N VAL A 14 -7.13 2.92 21.06
CA VAL A 14 -6.27 1.73 21.12
C VAL A 14 -4.83 2.17 20.86
N ASN A 15 -4.04 2.28 21.89
CA ASN A 15 -2.72 2.88 21.82
C ASN A 15 -1.67 2.06 22.55
N ASP A 16 -0.47 2.01 21.98
CA ASP A 16 0.74 1.49 22.61
C ASP A 16 0.64 0.01 23.05
N ASN A 17 0.00 -0.80 22.21
CA ASN A 17 -0.10 -2.24 22.46
C ASN A 17 0.94 -3.00 21.62
N HIS A 18 1.46 -4.08 22.19
CA HIS A 18 2.52 -4.88 21.57
C HIS A 18 2.15 -6.35 21.51
N VAL A 19 2.33 -6.96 20.34
CA VAL A 19 2.26 -8.41 20.15
C VAL A 19 3.62 -8.89 19.70
N ILE A 20 4.19 -9.86 20.41
CA ILE A 20 5.48 -10.48 20.07
C ILE A 20 5.25 -11.98 19.93
N VAL A 21 5.58 -12.52 18.76
CA VAL A 21 5.57 -13.96 18.49
C VAL A 21 7.03 -14.42 18.35
N ASN A 22 7.52 -15.13 19.37
CA ASN A 22 8.90 -15.64 19.39
C ASN A 22 9.02 -16.99 18.68
N ASP A 23 7.95 -17.79 18.70
CA ASP A 23 7.81 -19.06 17.95
C ASP A 23 6.36 -19.54 18.02
N GLY A 24 5.99 -20.49 17.14
CA GLY A 24 4.68 -21.13 17.14
C GLY A 24 3.81 -20.77 15.94
N THR A 25 2.53 -21.17 16.01
CA THR A 25 1.57 -21.01 14.91
C THR A 25 0.35 -20.19 15.30
N VAL A 26 0.07 -19.15 14.54
CA VAL A 26 -1.15 -18.34 14.63
C VAL A 26 -1.96 -18.52 13.34
N THR A 27 -3.03 -19.28 13.43
CA THR A 27 -3.81 -19.73 12.25
C THR A 27 -4.74 -18.67 11.66
N ASN A 28 -5.08 -17.62 12.43
CA ASN A 28 -5.94 -16.55 11.96
C ASN A 28 -5.15 -15.24 11.86
N GLU A 29 -5.60 -14.19 12.50
CA GLU A 29 -5.08 -12.83 12.35
C GLU A 29 -4.34 -12.37 13.60
N ILE A 30 -3.33 -11.55 13.41
CA ILE A 30 -2.64 -10.83 14.47
C ILE A 30 -2.90 -9.34 14.29
N TYR A 31 -3.39 -8.69 15.35
CA TYR A 31 -3.57 -7.25 15.42
C TYR A 31 -2.74 -6.66 16.57
N GLY A 32 -1.89 -5.70 16.29
CA GLY A 32 -1.26 -4.89 17.32
C GLY A 32 -2.31 -4.07 18.06
N GLY A 33 -3.16 -3.38 17.31
CA GLY A 33 -4.34 -2.68 17.83
C GLY A 33 -5.51 -2.74 16.86
N GLN A 34 -6.72 -2.88 17.39
CA GLN A 34 -7.94 -2.89 16.59
C GLN A 34 -9.03 -2.04 17.23
N SER A 35 -9.63 -1.13 16.46
CA SER A 35 -10.84 -0.43 16.83
C SER A 35 -11.91 -0.64 15.76
N THR A 36 -12.99 -1.30 16.16
CA THR A 36 -14.13 -1.62 15.28
C THR A 36 -15.42 -1.08 15.87
N HIS A 37 -16.30 -0.57 15.03
CA HIS A 37 -17.68 -0.31 15.43
C HIS A 37 -18.54 -1.48 14.96
N LEU A 38 -19.00 -2.29 15.91
CA LEU A 38 -19.90 -3.39 15.61
C LEU A 38 -21.34 -2.89 15.65
N THR A 39 -21.95 -2.73 14.49
CA THR A 39 -23.41 -2.82 14.36
C THR A 39 -23.75 -4.23 13.88
N SER A 40 -24.74 -4.82 14.51
CA SER A 40 -25.20 -6.19 14.25
C SER A 40 -25.56 -6.39 12.77
N GLY A 41 -24.81 -7.24 12.07
CA GLY A 41 -25.07 -7.65 10.68
C GLY A 41 -23.98 -7.20 9.72
N TYR A 42 -23.32 -8.12 9.08
CA TYR A 42 -22.37 -8.10 7.95
C TYR A 42 -21.91 -6.73 7.35
N GLY A 43 -21.75 -5.70 8.15
CA GLY A 43 -21.29 -4.41 7.72
C GLY A 43 -20.64 -3.65 8.87
N VAL A 44 -19.37 -3.28 8.72
CA VAL A 44 -18.77 -2.26 9.58
C VAL A 44 -19.38 -0.92 9.15
N THR A 45 -20.57 -0.63 9.63
CA THR A 45 -21.18 0.69 9.48
C THR A 45 -21.09 1.36 10.84
N GLY A 46 -20.25 2.36 10.98
CA GLY A 46 -20.25 3.06 12.25
C GLY A 46 -19.37 4.28 12.24
N ASN A 47 -19.95 5.39 12.66
CA ASN A 47 -19.28 6.64 12.98
C ASN A 47 -18.39 6.52 14.24
N GLY A 48 -17.70 5.37 14.41
CA GLY A 48 -16.71 5.21 15.46
C GLY A 48 -15.58 6.21 15.24
N THR A 49 -15.34 7.08 16.20
CA THR A 49 -14.22 8.03 16.19
C THR A 49 -12.96 7.45 16.84
N GLY A 50 -12.90 6.13 16.96
CA GLY A 50 -11.78 5.41 17.59
C GLY A 50 -10.48 5.59 16.85
N LYS A 51 -9.42 5.89 17.62
CA LYS A 51 -8.05 6.03 17.11
C LYS A 51 -7.24 4.79 17.43
N VAL A 52 -6.42 4.34 16.47
CA VAL A 52 -5.51 3.21 16.62
C VAL A 52 -4.09 3.69 16.36
N THR A 53 -3.31 3.84 17.42
CA THR A 53 -2.03 4.53 17.31
C THR A 53 -0.91 3.78 18.04
N ASN A 54 0.30 3.81 17.47
CA ASN A 54 1.54 3.32 18.08
C ASN A 54 1.51 1.85 18.51
N ASN A 55 0.69 1.03 17.88
CA ASN A 55 0.65 -0.40 18.21
C ASN A 55 1.68 -1.15 17.37
N SER A 56 2.20 -2.26 17.87
CA SER A 56 3.21 -3.04 17.17
C SER A 56 2.94 -4.53 17.16
N VAL A 57 3.40 -5.17 16.08
CA VAL A 57 3.51 -6.62 15.96
C VAL A 57 4.94 -6.96 15.58
N THR A 58 5.57 -7.85 16.33
CA THR A 58 6.90 -8.38 16.03
C THR A 58 6.82 -9.89 15.90
N ILE A 59 7.28 -10.41 14.78
CA ILE A 59 7.43 -11.84 14.53
C ILE A 59 8.90 -12.15 14.46
N ASN A 60 9.42 -12.82 15.47
CA ASN A 60 10.82 -13.27 15.53
C ASN A 60 10.98 -14.63 14.86
N LYS A 61 9.97 -15.52 15.03
CA LYS A 61 9.92 -16.83 14.41
C LYS A 61 8.50 -17.37 14.48
N GLY A 62 8.14 -18.28 13.58
CA GLY A 62 6.86 -19.00 13.61
C GLY A 62 6.05 -18.83 12.34
N THR A 63 4.89 -19.46 12.36
CA THR A 63 3.94 -19.48 11.25
C THR A 63 2.75 -18.62 11.58
N VAL A 64 2.46 -17.62 10.76
CA VAL A 64 1.33 -16.71 10.97
C VAL A 64 0.56 -16.51 9.66
N ASN A 65 -0.75 -16.23 9.75
CA ASN A 65 -1.56 -16.04 8.55
C ASN A 65 -1.61 -14.56 8.14
N HIS A 66 -2.38 -13.71 8.83
CA HIS A 66 -2.46 -12.28 8.54
C HIS A 66 -1.88 -11.45 9.67
N ILE A 67 -1.23 -10.34 9.34
CA ILE A 67 -0.66 -9.42 10.32
C ILE A 67 -1.14 -8.00 10.00
N THR A 68 -1.63 -7.29 11.03
CA THR A 68 -1.98 -5.88 10.93
C THR A 68 -1.49 -5.14 12.17
N GLY A 69 -0.60 -4.16 12.01
CA GLY A 69 -0.10 -3.34 13.12
C GLY A 69 -1.22 -2.54 13.78
N GLY A 70 -2.04 -1.84 12.98
CA GLY A 70 -3.22 -1.14 13.45
C GLY A 70 -4.39 -1.23 12.47
N TYR A 71 -5.58 -1.51 12.96
CA TYR A 71 -6.81 -1.53 12.17
C TYR A 71 -7.87 -0.60 12.77
N GLY A 72 -8.35 0.33 11.99
CA GLY A 72 -9.30 1.32 12.50
C GLY A 72 -10.23 1.92 11.44
N THR A 73 -11.14 2.78 11.90
CA THR A 73 -12.17 3.41 11.05
C THR A 73 -11.95 4.91 10.83
N THR A 74 -11.16 5.60 11.65
CA THR A 74 -10.91 7.04 11.50
C THR A 74 -9.43 7.41 11.44
N THR A 75 -8.67 7.13 12.49
CA THR A 75 -7.23 7.42 12.55
C THR A 75 -6.44 6.15 12.80
N VAL A 76 -5.49 5.85 11.93
CA VAL A 76 -4.55 4.72 12.06
C VAL A 76 -3.14 5.28 11.89
N GLU A 77 -2.43 5.52 12.99
CA GLU A 77 -1.16 6.26 12.93
C GLU A 77 -0.04 5.60 13.76
N GLY A 78 1.18 5.60 13.21
CA GLY A 78 2.38 5.17 13.92
C GLY A 78 2.41 3.67 14.27
N ASN A 79 1.55 2.86 13.67
CA ASN A 79 1.56 1.42 13.95
C ASN A 79 2.67 0.72 13.17
N SER A 80 3.21 -0.37 13.71
CA SER A 80 4.34 -1.06 13.10
C SER A 80 4.18 -2.56 13.03
N VAL A 81 4.75 -3.15 11.98
CA VAL A 81 4.96 -4.60 11.86
C VAL A 81 6.43 -4.84 11.57
N THR A 82 7.04 -5.73 12.34
CA THR A 82 8.42 -6.19 12.12
C THR A 82 8.44 -7.70 11.97
N ILE A 83 9.04 -8.18 10.89
CA ILE A 83 9.30 -9.60 10.65
C ILE A 83 10.81 -9.76 10.58
N ALA A 84 11.39 -10.36 11.64
CA ALA A 84 12.81 -10.28 11.92
C ALA A 84 13.58 -11.59 11.74
N GLY A 85 12.94 -12.74 11.60
CA GLY A 85 13.68 -13.98 11.43
C GLY A 85 12.79 -15.15 11.07
N GLY A 86 13.12 -15.91 10.05
CA GLY A 86 12.55 -17.20 9.68
C GLY A 86 11.03 -17.33 9.74
N ALA A 87 10.31 -16.22 9.72
CA ALA A 87 8.86 -16.23 9.77
C ALA A 87 8.32 -16.75 8.43
N ASP A 88 7.69 -17.90 8.49
CA ASP A 88 7.01 -18.50 7.35
C ASP A 88 5.51 -18.18 7.46
N LEU A 89 4.99 -17.38 6.55
CA LEU A 89 3.57 -17.06 6.50
C LEU A 89 2.85 -18.14 5.68
N LEU A 90 2.45 -19.21 6.35
CA LEU A 90 1.88 -20.39 5.71
C LEU A 90 0.53 -20.17 5.06
N ARG A 91 0.36 -20.80 3.91
CA ARG A 91 -0.92 -21.20 3.35
C ARG A 91 -1.52 -22.33 4.17
N ILE A 92 -2.54 -22.06 4.95
CA ILE A 92 -3.43 -23.11 5.42
C ILE A 92 -4.54 -23.22 4.39
N SER A 93 -4.43 -24.24 3.54
CA SER A 93 -5.49 -24.58 2.61
C SER A 93 -6.61 -25.27 3.37
N VAL A 94 -7.68 -24.54 3.66
CA VAL A 94 -9.01 -25.13 3.85
C VAL A 94 -9.93 -24.30 2.98
N ASP A 95 -10.30 -24.86 1.83
CA ASP A 95 -11.21 -24.33 0.83
C ASP A 95 -11.20 -22.79 0.62
N SER A 96 -10.52 -22.38 -0.43
CA SER A 96 -10.51 -21.07 -1.07
C SER A 96 -9.90 -19.88 -0.29
N VAL A 97 -8.79 -19.41 -0.82
CA VAL A 97 -8.17 -18.08 -0.69
C VAL A 97 -7.54 -17.77 0.66
N VAL A 98 -6.32 -18.17 0.79
CA VAL A 98 -5.47 -17.80 1.91
C VAL A 98 -4.63 -16.59 1.58
N HIS A 99 -4.64 -15.62 2.47
CA HIS A 99 -4.03 -14.34 2.25
C HIS A 99 -3.06 -14.00 3.39
N GLY A 100 -1.84 -14.43 3.29
CA GLY A 100 -0.78 -14.04 4.22
C GLY A 100 -0.39 -12.56 4.12
N LYS A 101 -1.36 -11.64 4.16
CA LYS A 101 -1.15 -10.19 4.03
C LYS A 101 -0.53 -9.60 5.27
N VAL A 102 0.46 -8.73 5.04
CA VAL A 102 1.12 -7.92 6.07
C VAL A 102 0.73 -6.47 5.88
N LYS A 103 0.20 -5.81 6.92
CA LYS A 103 -0.21 -4.41 6.88
C LYS A 103 0.34 -3.67 8.09
N GLY A 104 1.08 -2.58 7.89
CA GLY A 104 1.47 -1.66 8.95
C GLY A 104 0.23 -1.01 9.56
N GLY A 105 -0.66 -0.49 8.71
CA GLY A 105 -1.98 0.00 9.08
C GLY A 105 -3.06 -0.45 8.11
N ALA A 106 -4.30 -0.54 8.59
CA ALA A 106 -5.47 -0.74 7.76
C ALA A 106 -6.59 0.21 8.21
N ILE A 107 -7.16 0.93 7.25
CA ILE A 107 -8.29 1.82 7.49
C ILE A 107 -9.47 1.37 6.63
N ARG A 108 -10.62 1.23 7.27
CA ARG A 108 -11.84 0.80 6.59
C ARG A 108 -13.02 1.66 7.05
N GLY A 109 -13.85 2.07 6.11
CA GLY A 109 -15.08 2.76 6.49
C GLY A 109 -15.81 3.43 5.35
N ASP A 110 -16.97 4.00 5.69
CA ASP A 110 -17.79 4.79 4.81
C ASP A 110 -17.30 6.24 4.70
N ASP A 111 -17.99 7.04 3.92
CA ASP A 111 -17.67 8.45 3.61
C ASP A 111 -18.20 9.47 4.64
N THR A 112 -18.60 9.02 5.84
CA THR A 112 -19.24 9.87 6.84
C THR A 112 -18.29 10.59 7.80
N ALA A 113 -17.00 10.27 7.79
CA ALA A 113 -16.00 10.89 8.68
C ALA A 113 -14.67 11.16 7.99
N VAL A 114 -13.93 12.16 8.48
CA VAL A 114 -12.52 12.38 8.11
C VAL A 114 -11.71 11.14 8.49
N ARG A 115 -10.96 10.59 7.55
CA ARG A 115 -10.14 9.40 7.75
C ARG A 115 -8.68 9.69 7.44
N SER A 116 -7.82 9.19 8.29
CA SER A 116 -6.37 9.31 8.07
C SER A 116 -5.63 8.04 8.46
N ALA A 117 -4.67 7.64 7.63
CA ALA A 117 -3.72 6.59 7.96
C ALA A 117 -2.30 7.10 7.67
N ALA A 118 -1.50 7.26 8.70
CA ALA A 118 -0.21 7.93 8.56
C ALA A 118 0.90 7.25 9.37
N LYS A 119 2.14 7.35 8.87
CA LYS A 119 3.36 6.95 9.58
C LYS A 119 3.35 5.48 10.04
N ASN A 120 2.55 4.63 9.40
CA ASN A 120 2.58 3.21 9.69
C ASN A 120 3.78 2.57 8.99
N THR A 121 4.41 1.59 9.63
CA THR A 121 5.65 0.99 9.14
C THR A 121 5.55 -0.52 9.02
N VAL A 122 6.18 -1.08 7.99
CA VAL A 122 6.45 -2.51 7.86
C VAL A 122 7.94 -2.68 7.61
N THR A 123 8.58 -3.52 8.41
CA THR A 123 10.00 -3.88 8.24
C THR A 123 10.13 -5.39 8.14
N ILE A 124 10.70 -5.88 7.04
CA ILE A 124 10.94 -7.29 6.77
C ILE A 124 12.43 -7.45 6.55
N THR A 125 13.09 -8.17 7.46
CA THR A 125 14.52 -8.49 7.35
C THR A 125 14.75 -9.93 6.94
N GLU A 126 13.74 -10.78 7.11
CA GLU A 126 13.79 -12.21 6.77
C GLU A 126 12.34 -12.75 6.69
N GLY A 127 12.15 -13.96 6.16
CA GLY A 127 10.87 -14.66 6.11
C GLY A 127 10.32 -14.83 4.69
N ASP A 128 9.29 -15.66 4.55
CA ASP A 128 8.57 -15.90 3.30
C ASP A 128 7.11 -15.40 3.43
N ILE A 129 6.83 -14.27 2.83
CA ILE A 129 5.48 -13.68 2.80
C ILE A 129 4.83 -14.06 1.48
N GLN A 130 3.95 -15.04 1.51
CA GLN A 130 3.33 -15.61 0.31
C GLN A 130 2.19 -14.75 -0.28
N ASP A 131 1.95 -13.56 0.25
CA ASP A 131 0.96 -12.60 -0.23
C ASP A 131 1.53 -11.18 -0.17
N THR A 132 0.67 -10.18 -0.28
CA THR A 132 1.00 -8.78 -0.45
C THR A 132 1.35 -8.09 0.87
N VAL A 133 2.34 -7.21 0.81
CA VAL A 133 2.77 -6.34 1.90
C VAL A 133 2.27 -4.92 1.64
N TYR A 134 1.67 -4.29 2.65
CA TYR A 134 1.17 -2.92 2.61
C TYR A 134 1.72 -2.10 3.79
N GLY A 135 2.25 -0.93 3.54
CA GLY A 135 2.42 0.09 4.57
C GLY A 135 1.07 0.48 5.14
N VAL A 136 0.11 0.81 4.25
CA VAL A 136 -1.31 0.96 4.58
C VAL A 136 -2.20 0.35 3.50
N PHE A 137 -3.28 -0.31 3.96
CA PHE A 137 -4.39 -0.73 3.12
C PHE A 137 -5.66 0.08 3.48
N GLY A 138 -6.12 0.90 2.54
CA GLY A 138 -7.34 1.71 2.67
C GLY A 138 -8.50 1.12 1.88
N GLU A 139 -9.56 0.71 2.56
CA GLU A 139 -10.79 0.20 1.97
C GLU A 139 -11.96 1.14 2.29
N LEU A 140 -12.44 1.84 1.28
CA LEU A 140 -13.42 2.90 1.41
C LEU A 140 -14.73 2.51 0.74
N PHE A 141 -15.83 2.68 1.46
CA PHE A 141 -17.17 2.37 0.96
C PHE A 141 -17.95 3.67 0.73
N GLY A 142 -18.38 3.92 -0.50
CA GLY A 142 -19.36 4.96 -0.78
C GLY A 142 -20.79 4.44 -0.52
N THR A 143 -21.50 5.04 0.43
CA THR A 143 -22.85 4.60 0.82
C THR A 143 -23.98 5.43 0.22
N GLY A 144 -23.71 6.44 -0.61
CA GLY A 144 -24.75 7.32 -1.14
C GLY A 144 -24.36 8.20 -2.32
N SER A 145 -25.37 8.77 -2.96
CA SER A 145 -25.27 9.69 -4.10
C SER A 145 -24.87 11.13 -3.72
N SER A 146 -24.51 11.38 -2.48
CA SER A 146 -24.08 12.70 -2.01
C SER A 146 -22.57 12.84 -2.15
N ALA A 147 -22.13 13.84 -2.88
CA ALA A 147 -20.72 14.22 -2.93
C ALA A 147 -20.25 14.57 -1.53
N THR A 148 -19.53 13.65 -0.90
CA THR A 148 -19.07 13.81 0.46
C THR A 148 -17.85 14.73 0.52
N THR A 149 -17.82 15.56 1.52
CA THR A 149 -16.77 16.55 1.75
C THR A 149 -15.54 15.98 2.46
N HIS A 150 -15.53 14.67 2.75
CA HIS A 150 -14.47 14.05 3.53
C HIS A 150 -13.55 13.21 2.65
N THR A 151 -12.38 13.72 2.35
CA THR A 151 -11.35 13.03 1.58
C THR A 151 -10.40 12.29 2.52
N PRO A 152 -10.33 10.96 2.47
CA PRO A 152 -9.36 10.20 3.26
C PRO A 152 -7.93 10.51 2.82
N THR A 153 -7.03 10.56 3.78
CA THR A 153 -5.60 10.79 3.53
C THR A 153 -4.76 9.63 4.03
N VAL A 154 -3.85 9.17 3.18
CA VAL A 154 -2.89 8.09 3.50
C VAL A 154 -1.48 8.62 3.26
N THR A 155 -0.74 8.93 4.35
CA THR A 155 0.49 9.69 4.21
C THR A 155 1.67 9.11 5.00
N GLU A 156 2.87 9.27 4.46
CA GLU A 156 4.13 8.99 5.17
C GLU A 156 4.26 7.55 5.70
N ASN A 157 3.58 6.59 5.05
CA ASN A 157 3.71 5.20 5.42
C ASN A 157 4.95 4.58 4.75
N THR A 158 5.62 3.70 5.46
CA THR A 158 6.90 3.15 5.02
C THR A 158 6.90 1.63 5.02
N VAL A 159 7.42 1.03 3.95
CA VAL A 159 7.73 -0.40 3.88
C VAL A 159 9.21 -0.55 3.56
N THR A 160 9.90 -1.37 4.34
CA THR A 160 11.29 -1.76 4.10
C THR A 160 11.38 -3.28 4.03
N VAL A 161 11.87 -3.79 2.91
CA VAL A 161 12.18 -5.21 2.73
C VAL A 161 13.67 -5.32 2.44
N SER A 162 14.42 -5.90 3.37
CA SER A 162 15.88 -6.03 3.26
C SER A 162 16.35 -7.49 3.15
N GLY A 163 15.46 -8.44 3.33
CA GLY A 163 15.69 -9.87 3.15
C GLY A 163 14.36 -10.60 3.07
N GLY A 164 14.44 -11.93 2.86
CA GLY A 164 13.27 -12.77 2.69
C GLY A 164 12.60 -12.64 1.32
N ALA A 165 11.48 -13.33 1.15
CA ALA A 165 10.68 -13.33 -0.07
C ALA A 165 9.30 -12.73 0.16
N THR A 166 8.79 -11.97 -0.82
CA THR A 166 7.42 -11.43 -0.80
C THR A 166 6.82 -11.48 -2.20
N LYS A 167 5.48 -11.28 -2.31
CA LYS A 167 4.83 -11.03 -3.61
C LYS A 167 4.84 -9.53 -3.92
N ASP A 168 3.66 -8.91 -3.94
CA ASP A 168 3.56 -7.48 -4.22
C ASP A 168 3.83 -6.65 -2.95
N VAL A 169 4.42 -5.46 -3.14
CA VAL A 169 4.71 -4.54 -2.03
C VAL A 169 4.16 -3.15 -2.36
N TYR A 170 3.36 -2.59 -1.45
CA TYR A 170 2.79 -1.26 -1.55
C TYR A 170 3.18 -0.39 -0.35
N GLY A 171 3.66 0.81 -0.57
CA GLY A 171 3.75 1.83 0.48
C GLY A 171 2.36 2.22 0.98
N ALA A 172 1.42 2.41 0.06
CA ALA A 172 0.00 2.56 0.33
C ALA A 172 -0.84 1.95 -0.81
N TYR A 173 -2.00 1.40 -0.47
CA TYR A 173 -2.99 0.99 -1.45
C TYR A 173 -4.38 1.46 -1.04
N MET A 174 -5.08 2.10 -1.96
CA MET A 174 -6.43 2.60 -1.76
C MET A 174 -7.40 1.94 -2.72
N THR A 175 -8.51 1.43 -2.19
CA THR A 175 -9.59 0.87 -2.99
C THR A 175 -10.93 1.41 -2.52
N GLY A 176 -11.85 1.61 -3.46
CA GLY A 176 -13.20 2.07 -3.19
C GLY A 176 -14.23 1.09 -3.76
N TYR A 177 -15.37 0.98 -3.09
CA TYR A 177 -16.51 0.20 -3.55
C TYR A 177 -17.76 1.10 -3.60
N GLY A 178 -18.61 0.89 -4.61
CA GLY A 178 -19.86 1.62 -4.80
C GLY A 178 -19.77 2.73 -5.83
N THR A 179 -20.73 3.65 -5.81
CA THR A 179 -20.83 4.76 -6.78
C THR A 179 -19.82 5.90 -6.54
N ASN A 180 -19.21 5.94 -5.37
CA ASN A 180 -18.12 6.86 -5.05
C ASN A 180 -16.78 6.11 -5.14
N THR A 181 -16.11 6.29 -6.24
CA THR A 181 -14.86 5.63 -6.59
C THR A 181 -13.68 6.29 -5.85
N GLY A 182 -13.62 6.12 -4.51
CA GLY A 182 -12.41 6.39 -3.73
C GLY A 182 -11.77 7.75 -3.95
N ILE A 183 -12.48 8.84 -3.68
CA ILE A 183 -11.87 10.17 -3.65
C ILE A 183 -11.01 10.25 -2.40
N GLY A 184 -9.71 10.44 -2.57
CA GLY A 184 -8.77 10.54 -1.47
C GLY A 184 -7.38 10.86 -1.97
N THR A 185 -6.41 10.90 -1.07
CA THR A 185 -5.01 11.13 -1.42
C THR A 185 -4.10 10.10 -0.76
N ALA A 186 -3.11 9.60 -1.52
CA ALA A 186 -1.98 8.89 -0.95
C ALA A 186 -0.70 9.68 -1.26
N GLU A 187 -0.03 10.16 -0.21
CA GLU A 187 1.07 11.10 -0.35
C GLU A 187 2.29 10.69 0.47
N LYS A 188 3.49 10.85 -0.09
CA LYS A 188 4.78 10.62 0.60
C LYS A 188 4.94 9.21 1.19
N ASN A 189 4.26 8.21 0.63
CA ASN A 189 4.47 6.84 1.05
C ASN A 189 5.75 6.29 0.40
N THR A 190 6.50 5.50 1.14
CA THR A 190 7.83 5.06 0.72
C THR A 190 7.96 3.54 0.79
N VAL A 191 8.56 2.95 -0.24
CA VAL A 191 8.99 1.55 -0.24
C VAL A 191 10.49 1.51 -0.48
N THR A 192 11.21 0.73 0.33
CA THR A 192 12.63 0.45 0.15
C THR A 192 12.85 -1.06 -0.01
N ILE A 193 13.48 -1.45 -1.11
CA ILE A 193 13.95 -2.82 -1.35
C ILE A 193 15.48 -2.79 -1.26
N ALA A 194 16.05 -3.65 -0.41
CA ALA A 194 17.47 -3.62 -0.09
C ALA A 194 18.02 -5.04 0.15
N GLY A 195 19.31 -5.14 0.38
CA GLY A 195 19.98 -6.38 0.81
C GLY A 195 19.72 -7.55 -0.12
N THR A 196 19.19 -8.63 0.42
CA THR A 196 18.88 -9.88 -0.30
C THR A 196 17.38 -10.11 -0.53
N ALA A 197 16.55 -9.08 -0.38
CA ALA A 197 15.10 -9.19 -0.58
C ALA A 197 14.76 -9.73 -1.96
N ASP A 198 13.83 -10.69 -2.04
CA ASP A 198 13.27 -11.18 -3.30
C ASP A 198 11.78 -10.86 -3.38
N VAL A 199 11.42 -9.79 -4.10
CA VAL A 199 10.04 -9.46 -4.39
C VAL A 199 9.65 -10.15 -5.69
N GLY A 200 8.94 -11.26 -5.59
CA GLY A 200 8.49 -12.04 -6.73
C GLY A 200 7.46 -11.33 -7.61
N GLY A 201 6.82 -10.31 -7.10
CA GLY A 201 5.81 -9.48 -7.77
C GLY A 201 6.27 -8.04 -7.98
N LYS A 202 5.32 -7.10 -7.90
CA LYS A 202 5.47 -5.70 -8.23
C LYS A 202 5.64 -4.84 -6.97
N VAL A 203 6.38 -3.75 -7.11
CA VAL A 203 6.62 -2.79 -6.03
C VAL A 203 6.00 -1.44 -6.40
N TYR A 204 5.19 -0.90 -5.49
CA TYR A 204 4.48 0.36 -5.68
C TYR A 204 4.75 1.32 -4.52
N GLY A 205 5.17 2.54 -4.80
CA GLY A 205 5.18 3.61 -3.81
C GLY A 205 3.77 3.88 -3.29
N ALA A 206 2.81 3.98 -4.21
CA ALA A 206 1.38 3.92 -3.91
C ALA A 206 0.58 3.32 -5.07
N GLY A 207 -0.55 2.67 -4.74
CA GLY A 207 -1.50 2.15 -5.71
C GLY A 207 -2.94 2.56 -5.39
N ALA A 208 -3.78 2.69 -6.43
CA ALA A 208 -5.21 2.92 -6.26
C ALA A 208 -6.04 2.13 -7.29
N ALA A 209 -7.13 1.53 -6.79
CA ALA A 209 -8.21 1.03 -7.63
C ALA A 209 -9.42 1.98 -7.51
N GLY A 210 -9.25 3.23 -7.96
CA GLY A 210 -10.25 4.29 -7.83
C GLY A 210 -9.62 5.66 -8.09
N ASP A 211 -10.36 6.73 -7.81
CA ASP A 211 -10.03 8.09 -8.21
C ASP A 211 -9.08 8.82 -7.22
N ALA A 212 -8.39 8.09 -6.36
CA ALA A 212 -7.46 8.71 -5.42
C ALA A 212 -6.26 9.35 -6.13
N ALA A 213 -5.89 10.56 -5.73
CA ALA A 213 -4.67 11.21 -6.20
C ALA A 213 -3.45 10.62 -5.49
N LEU A 214 -2.42 10.28 -6.25
CA LEU A 214 -1.18 9.70 -5.74
C LEU A 214 -0.02 10.69 -5.97
N THR A 215 0.49 11.26 -4.88
CA THR A 215 1.46 12.37 -4.98
C THR A 215 2.72 12.09 -4.16
N SER A 216 3.88 12.33 -4.74
CA SER A 216 5.19 12.25 -4.06
C SER A 216 5.49 10.90 -3.41
N ASN A 217 4.91 9.81 -3.90
CA ASN A 217 5.21 8.46 -3.40
C ASN A 217 6.51 7.96 -4.03
N THR A 218 7.27 7.17 -3.29
CA THR A 218 8.64 6.81 -3.69
C THR A 218 8.90 5.32 -3.54
N VAL A 219 9.57 4.74 -4.54
CA VAL A 219 10.22 3.43 -4.43
C VAL A 219 11.72 3.62 -4.58
N THR A 220 12.48 3.03 -3.67
CA THR A 220 13.96 3.01 -3.71
C THR A 220 14.44 1.56 -3.69
N VAL A 221 15.26 1.18 -4.66
CA VAL A 221 15.92 -0.13 -4.71
C VAL A 221 17.42 0.06 -4.59
N THR A 222 17.97 -0.46 -3.51
CA THR A 222 19.42 -0.42 -3.19
C THR A 222 20.06 -1.81 -3.18
N GLY A 223 19.30 -2.85 -3.48
CA GLY A 223 19.70 -4.25 -3.52
C GLY A 223 18.49 -5.15 -3.70
N GLY A 224 18.70 -6.46 -3.70
CA GLY A 224 17.61 -7.43 -3.86
C GLY A 224 17.06 -7.53 -5.29
N SER A 225 15.88 -8.11 -5.43
CA SER A 225 15.20 -8.23 -6.71
C SER A 225 13.71 -7.89 -6.65
N ALA A 226 13.14 -7.44 -7.78
CA ALA A 226 11.71 -7.25 -7.96
C ALA A 226 11.31 -7.56 -9.42
N HIS A 227 9.99 -7.74 -9.67
CA HIS A 227 9.51 -7.91 -11.04
C HIS A 227 9.39 -6.55 -11.74
N ASP A 228 8.44 -5.71 -11.32
CA ASP A 228 8.27 -4.34 -11.82
C ASP A 228 8.35 -3.33 -10.68
N ILE A 229 8.71 -2.10 -11.02
CA ILE A 229 8.74 -0.96 -10.08
C ILE A 229 7.82 0.16 -10.58
N TYR A 230 6.94 0.63 -9.70
CA TYR A 230 6.08 1.79 -9.95
C TYR A 230 6.22 2.82 -8.82
N GLY A 231 6.59 4.05 -9.13
CA GLY A 231 6.49 5.15 -8.17
C GLY A 231 5.03 5.33 -7.73
N ALA A 232 4.09 5.28 -8.69
CA ALA A 232 2.65 5.20 -8.43
C ALA A 232 1.89 4.47 -9.57
N PHE A 233 0.74 3.87 -9.20
CA PHE A 233 -0.11 3.16 -10.16
C PHE A 233 -1.60 3.38 -9.85
N THR A 234 -2.41 3.65 -10.87
CA THR A 234 -3.87 3.72 -10.71
C THR A 234 -4.62 3.04 -11.86
N THR A 235 -5.78 2.47 -11.52
CA THR A 235 -6.79 2.02 -12.51
C THR A 235 -7.98 2.97 -12.60
N GLY A 236 -8.00 4.04 -11.80
CA GLY A 236 -9.05 5.06 -11.76
C GLY A 236 -8.59 6.41 -12.31
N ARG A 237 -9.41 7.44 -12.12
CA ARG A 237 -9.21 8.81 -12.64
C ARG A 237 -8.22 9.66 -11.82
N GLY A 238 -7.67 9.11 -10.73
CA GLY A 238 -6.76 9.86 -9.86
C GLY A 238 -5.50 10.36 -10.58
N ALA A 239 -5.08 11.59 -10.27
CA ALA A 239 -3.83 12.13 -10.79
C ALA A 239 -2.61 11.48 -10.16
N LEU A 240 -1.56 11.28 -10.95
CA LEU A 240 -0.25 10.76 -10.52
C LEU A 240 0.78 11.87 -10.66
N THR A 241 1.19 12.48 -9.54
CA THR A 241 2.05 13.67 -9.59
C THR A 241 3.31 13.51 -8.73
N SER A 242 4.47 13.79 -9.30
CA SER A 242 5.75 13.81 -8.58
C SER A 242 6.13 12.50 -7.88
N ASN A 243 5.63 11.36 -8.35
CA ASN A 243 6.03 10.07 -7.81
C ASN A 243 7.38 9.65 -8.37
N ALA A 244 8.16 8.87 -7.62
CA ALA A 244 9.54 8.56 -7.96
C ALA A 244 9.86 7.07 -7.85
N ALA A 245 10.70 6.58 -8.76
CA ALA A 245 11.39 5.30 -8.66
C ALA A 245 12.90 5.53 -8.78
N THR A 246 13.66 5.08 -7.79
CA THR A 246 15.13 5.23 -7.77
C THR A 246 15.78 3.86 -7.64
N ILE A 247 16.62 3.50 -8.59
CA ILE A 247 17.35 2.23 -8.63
C ILE A 247 18.85 2.54 -8.55
N SER A 248 19.50 2.13 -7.49
CA SER A 248 20.95 2.29 -7.32
C SER A 248 21.71 0.97 -7.35
N ASN A 249 21.03 -0.14 -7.09
CA ASN A 249 21.54 -1.50 -7.18
C ASN A 249 20.36 -2.48 -7.19
N GLY A 250 20.64 -3.79 -7.41
CA GLY A 250 19.64 -4.85 -7.44
C GLY A 250 19.21 -5.21 -8.86
N ARG A 251 18.22 -6.09 -8.97
CA ARG A 251 17.74 -6.61 -10.24
C ARG A 251 16.24 -6.41 -10.39
N ILE A 252 15.83 -5.66 -11.41
CA ILE A 252 14.44 -5.53 -11.83
C ILE A 252 14.25 -6.39 -13.07
N ARG A 253 13.31 -7.33 -13.01
CA ARG A 253 13.12 -8.34 -14.07
C ARG A 253 12.40 -7.79 -15.29
N ASP A 254 11.58 -6.75 -15.10
CA ASP A 254 10.74 -6.12 -16.12
C ASP A 254 10.81 -4.58 -15.97
N ASP A 255 9.70 -3.86 -15.99
CA ASP A 255 9.61 -2.42 -16.16
C ASP A 255 9.91 -1.58 -14.90
N VAL A 256 10.42 -0.36 -15.11
CA VAL A 256 10.55 0.71 -14.10
C VAL A 256 9.78 1.95 -14.54
N ILE A 257 8.75 2.34 -13.80
CA ILE A 257 7.82 3.40 -14.18
C ILE A 257 7.61 4.39 -13.04
N GLY A 258 7.81 5.67 -13.28
CA GLY A 258 7.58 6.75 -12.31
C GLY A 258 6.10 6.86 -11.92
N GLY A 259 5.19 6.87 -12.90
CA GLY A 259 3.75 6.86 -12.68
C GLY A 259 2.99 6.21 -13.84
N LYS A 260 2.05 5.31 -13.55
CA LYS A 260 1.25 4.60 -14.57
C LYS A 260 -0.23 4.66 -14.26
N SER A 261 -1.02 5.22 -15.18
CA SER A 261 -2.47 5.13 -15.19
C SER A 261 -2.92 4.18 -16.29
N THR A 262 -3.80 3.24 -15.97
CA THR A 262 -4.45 2.34 -16.94
C THR A 262 -5.91 2.71 -17.19
N TYR A 263 -6.37 3.83 -16.64
CA TYR A 263 -7.72 4.32 -16.91
C TYR A 263 -7.80 4.84 -18.35
N THR A 264 -8.85 4.43 -19.08
CA THR A 264 -9.03 4.71 -20.52
C THR A 264 -10.10 5.77 -20.79
N GLY A 265 -10.79 6.31 -19.77
CA GLY A 265 -11.83 7.32 -19.94
C GLY A 265 -11.28 8.72 -20.23
N GLU A 266 -12.11 9.57 -20.81
CA GLU A 266 -11.75 10.94 -21.20
C GLU A 266 -11.42 11.86 -20.02
N ASP A 267 -11.86 11.52 -18.80
CA ASP A 267 -11.61 12.24 -17.57
C ASP A 267 -10.45 11.64 -16.72
N ALA A 268 -9.53 10.95 -17.38
CA ALA A 268 -8.32 10.43 -16.74
C ALA A 268 -7.51 11.54 -16.07
N GLY A 269 -7.01 11.26 -14.87
CA GLY A 269 -6.15 12.18 -14.15
C GLY A 269 -4.79 12.38 -14.83
N ALA A 270 -4.18 13.53 -14.58
CA ALA A 270 -2.88 13.86 -15.13
C ALA A 270 -1.76 12.95 -14.60
N VAL A 271 -0.84 12.54 -15.47
CA VAL A 271 0.37 11.78 -15.10
C VAL A 271 1.58 12.68 -15.33
N THR A 272 1.98 13.44 -14.30
CA THR A 272 2.92 14.56 -14.46
C THR A 272 4.04 14.57 -13.41
N LYS A 273 5.21 15.07 -13.82
CA LYS A 273 6.37 15.27 -12.95
C LYS A 273 6.87 14.00 -12.23
N ASN A 274 6.47 12.83 -12.71
CA ASN A 274 6.97 11.58 -12.15
C ASN A 274 8.41 11.33 -12.64
N THR A 275 9.23 10.70 -11.82
CA THR A 275 10.65 10.55 -12.11
C THR A 275 11.09 9.09 -11.98
N VAL A 276 12.02 8.70 -12.85
CA VAL A 276 12.81 7.48 -12.69
C VAL A 276 14.29 7.88 -12.70
N THR A 277 15.03 7.42 -11.70
CA THR A 277 16.48 7.63 -11.60
C THR A 277 17.18 6.27 -11.47
N VAL A 278 18.06 5.96 -12.40
CA VAL A 278 18.87 4.72 -12.40
C VAL A 278 20.33 5.12 -12.30
N THR A 279 20.98 4.73 -11.21
CA THR A 279 22.42 4.95 -10.99
C THR A 279 23.22 3.66 -10.94
N GLY A 280 22.55 2.51 -10.92
CA GLY A 280 23.15 1.17 -10.90
C GLY A 280 22.07 0.10 -10.96
N GLY A 281 22.49 -1.17 -10.89
CA GLY A 281 21.59 -2.33 -10.96
C GLY A 281 21.38 -2.85 -12.38
N GLU A 282 20.49 -3.84 -12.51
CA GLU A 282 20.10 -4.49 -13.77
C GLU A 282 18.59 -4.32 -13.98
N ILE A 283 18.17 -3.86 -15.16
CA ILE A 283 16.76 -3.69 -15.52
C ILE A 283 16.51 -4.47 -16.81
N GLY A 284 15.58 -5.42 -16.78
CA GLY A 284 15.30 -6.31 -17.91
C GLY A 284 14.23 -5.82 -18.87
N GLY A 285 13.46 -4.80 -18.49
CA GLY A 285 12.35 -4.25 -19.27
C GLY A 285 12.53 -2.77 -19.61
N ASP A 286 11.42 -2.09 -19.85
CA ASP A 286 11.37 -0.69 -20.27
C ASP A 286 11.38 0.29 -19.09
N ILE A 287 11.84 1.52 -19.35
CA ILE A 287 11.88 2.59 -18.35
C ILE A 287 11.05 3.78 -18.81
N TYR A 288 10.04 4.17 -18.00
CA TYR A 288 9.15 5.28 -18.31
C TYR A 288 9.07 6.27 -17.14
N GLY A 289 9.20 7.55 -17.39
CA GLY A 289 8.88 8.59 -16.40
C GLY A 289 7.40 8.62 -16.06
N GLY A 290 6.52 8.46 -17.05
CA GLY A 290 5.08 8.38 -16.87
C GLY A 290 4.35 7.75 -18.06
N VAL A 291 3.30 6.98 -17.79
CA VAL A 291 2.49 6.27 -18.78
C VAL A 291 1.01 6.49 -18.53
N THR A 292 0.25 6.79 -19.57
CA THR A 292 -1.22 6.84 -19.53
C THR A 292 -1.80 6.16 -20.76
N TYR A 293 -2.93 5.47 -20.58
CA TYR A 293 -3.66 4.76 -21.64
C TYR A 293 -4.99 5.44 -21.99
N ALA A 294 -5.21 6.68 -21.56
CA ALA A 294 -6.42 7.40 -21.92
C ALA A 294 -6.61 7.42 -23.43
N ASP A 295 -7.74 6.92 -23.89
CA ASP A 295 -8.10 6.91 -25.31
C ASP A 295 -8.48 8.32 -25.74
N ILE A 296 -7.71 8.87 -26.72
CA ILE A 296 -7.95 10.17 -27.33
C ILE A 296 -8.81 10.03 -28.59
N SER A 297 -9.53 8.93 -28.76
CA SER A 297 -10.37 8.63 -29.96
C SER A 297 -11.73 9.35 -29.99
N GLY A 298 -11.97 10.34 -29.10
CA GLY A 298 -13.16 11.20 -29.09
C GLY A 298 -12.84 12.66 -29.47
N ALA A 299 -13.86 13.44 -29.83
CA ALA A 299 -13.72 14.88 -30.06
C ALA A 299 -13.07 15.55 -28.82
N PRO A 300 -12.20 16.56 -28.97
CA PRO A 300 -11.45 17.12 -27.86
C PRO A 300 -12.39 17.62 -26.77
N SER A 301 -12.50 16.83 -25.70
CA SER A 301 -13.07 17.28 -24.44
C SER A 301 -12.12 18.30 -23.82
N ALA A 302 -12.64 19.31 -23.13
CA ALA A 302 -11.83 20.36 -22.49
C ALA A 302 -10.90 19.81 -21.37
N THR A 303 -10.89 18.51 -21.12
CA THR A 303 -10.09 17.80 -20.10
C THR A 303 -9.27 16.67 -20.72
N THR A 304 -8.44 16.99 -21.70
CA THR A 304 -7.50 16.00 -22.27
C THR A 304 -6.53 15.53 -21.18
N PRO A 305 -6.38 14.22 -20.95
CA PRO A 305 -5.41 13.73 -19.98
C PRO A 305 -4.01 14.18 -20.34
N THR A 306 -3.33 14.78 -19.38
CA THR A 306 -2.02 15.36 -19.61
C THR A 306 -0.94 14.43 -19.06
N SER A 307 -0.02 14.00 -19.95
CA SER A 307 1.26 13.42 -19.55
C SER A 307 2.36 14.44 -19.86
N GLY A 308 3.06 14.92 -18.82
CA GLY A 308 4.10 15.92 -19.07
C GLY A 308 5.00 16.20 -17.87
N GLY A 309 6.19 16.72 -18.17
CA GLY A 309 7.21 16.99 -17.16
C GLY A 309 7.76 15.74 -16.45
N ASN A 310 7.47 14.53 -16.96
CA ASN A 310 8.02 13.30 -16.43
C ASN A 310 9.48 13.17 -16.88
N THR A 311 10.34 12.64 -16.01
CA THR A 311 11.79 12.60 -16.25
C THR A 311 12.34 11.19 -16.05
N VAL A 312 13.23 10.77 -16.93
CA VAL A 312 14.08 9.59 -16.76
C VAL A 312 15.53 10.04 -16.76
N THR A 313 16.28 9.64 -15.74
CA THR A 313 17.72 9.91 -15.62
C THR A 313 18.46 8.60 -15.43
N ILE A 314 19.37 8.28 -16.33
CA ILE A 314 20.19 7.07 -16.26
C ILE A 314 21.65 7.48 -16.27
N THR A 315 22.38 7.18 -15.20
CA THR A 315 23.81 7.48 -15.05
C THR A 315 24.66 6.23 -14.83
N GLY A 316 24.03 5.07 -14.70
CA GLY A 316 24.70 3.76 -14.52
C GLY A 316 23.69 2.62 -14.60
N GLY A 317 24.18 1.39 -14.41
CA GLY A 317 23.38 0.17 -14.49
C GLY A 317 23.48 -0.54 -15.85
N ALA A 318 22.82 -1.69 -15.94
CA ALA A 318 22.64 -2.46 -17.17
C ALA A 318 21.16 -2.46 -17.58
N LEU A 319 20.88 -2.32 -18.86
CA LEU A 319 19.56 -2.33 -19.48
C LEU A 319 19.49 -3.46 -20.48
#